data_7119ffd5aa02fbdee8b5d486f360294f
#
_entry.id   7119ffd5aa02fbdee8b5d486f360294f
#
_cell.length_a   1.000
_cell.length_b   1.000
_cell.length_c   1.000
_cell.angle_alpha   90.00
_cell.angle_beta   90.00
_cell.angle_gamma   90.00
#
_symmetry.space_group_name_H-M   'P 1'
#
loop_
_entity.id
_entity.type
_entity.pdbx_description
1 polymer ?
#
loop_
_entity_poly.entity_id
_entity_poly.type
_entity_poly.pdbx_seq_one_letter_code
_entity_poly.pdbx_strand_id
1 'polypeptide(L)'
;MTAFVDATWNGAGPGAHIRPALASCTRFWLALCSTAFMQRGATRLWQTRWQIPRLYTTMPSATRNYAAAIEALNSLQSNAATIEAIRRSGKTVNELNEPEMTEYLQRIGHRRDELDRLNVIHITGTKGKGSTAAFCDALLQKARPPGAGKIGLYTSPHMVAARERIRIDGVPISEADFAKFFWEVWDRLEQNPHRALETTPLRPVYFRFMTILAFHVFISLEVSATLLEVGIGGMYDSTNIVQHPVVTGVTALGLDHTAILGHTLEEVALSLIHI
;
A
#
# COMPACT_ATOMS: atom_id res chain seq x y z
N MET A 1 -3.67 24.10 17.37
CA MET A 1 -3.00 23.95 16.08
C MET A 1 -1.53 24.31 16.31
N THR A 2 -0.73 23.33 16.70
CA THR A 2 0.68 23.52 17.01
C THR A 2 1.46 22.77 15.93
N ALA A 3 2.02 23.53 14.99
CA ALA A 3 2.89 22.98 13.96
C ALA A 3 4.29 22.84 14.58
N PHE A 4 4.79 21.61 14.66
CA PHE A 4 6.22 21.38 14.86
C PHE A 4 6.88 21.45 13.48
N VAL A 5 7.65 22.49 13.28
CA VAL A 5 8.58 22.60 12.15
C VAL A 5 9.90 22.08 12.66
N ASP A 6 10.33 20.92 12.18
CA ASP A 6 11.65 20.37 12.50
C ASP A 6 12.69 21.09 11.64
N ALA A 7 13.48 21.95 12.30
CA ALA A 7 14.60 22.63 11.69
C ALA A 7 15.83 21.72 11.73
N THR A 8 16.33 21.36 10.58
CA THR A 8 17.60 20.65 10.39
C THR A 8 18.75 21.38 11.07
N TRP A 9 19.38 20.72 12.01
CA TRP A 9 20.61 21.20 12.66
C TRP A 9 21.82 20.65 11.88
N ASN A 10 22.50 21.56 11.15
CA ASN A 10 23.82 21.32 10.58
C ASN A 10 24.87 21.72 11.61
N GLY A 11 25.57 20.74 12.17
CA GLY A 11 26.74 20.95 13.01
C GLY A 11 27.86 20.05 12.59
N ALA A 12 28.81 20.60 11.85
CA ALA A 12 30.07 19.95 11.46
C ALA A 12 31.12 20.04 12.56
N GLY A 13 31.96 18.97 12.66
CA GLY A 13 33.28 19.06 13.27
C GLY A 13 33.77 17.76 13.92
N PRO A 14 35.10 17.53 14.02
CA PRO A 14 35.75 16.51 13.18
C PRO A 14 36.39 15.37 13.98
N GLY A 15 36.65 14.26 13.29
CA GLY A 15 37.80 13.42 13.57
C GLY A 15 37.60 12.17 14.42
N ALA A 16 37.63 11.03 13.77
CA ALA A 16 38.52 9.92 14.14
C ALA A 16 38.46 8.80 13.08
N HIS A 17 39.61 8.62 12.47
CA HIS A 17 39.94 7.47 11.60
C HIS A 17 39.86 6.16 12.38
N ILE A 18 39.25 5.13 11.79
CA ILE A 18 39.76 3.77 11.86
C ILE A 18 39.34 3.04 10.57
N ARG A 19 40.31 2.76 9.75
CA ARG A 19 40.41 1.67 8.77
C ARG A 19 41.57 0.78 9.26
N PRO A 20 41.88 -0.36 8.63
CA PRO A 20 41.09 -1.43 8.02
C PRO A 20 41.60 -2.82 8.46
N ALA A 21 41.08 -3.88 7.93
CA ALA A 21 41.73 -5.18 7.63
C ALA A 21 40.65 -6.26 7.58
N LEU A 22 40.61 -7.20 6.74
CA LEU A 22 41.41 -8.00 5.81
C LEU A 22 40.34 -8.80 5.04
N ALA A 23 40.33 -8.81 3.75
CA ALA A 23 41.07 -9.56 2.76
C ALA A 23 40.96 -11.10 2.93
N SER A 24 40.45 -11.65 1.83
CA SER A 24 40.73 -12.98 1.28
C SER A 24 40.22 -14.24 1.96
N CYS A 25 39.32 -14.90 1.26
CA CYS A 25 39.55 -16.31 0.92
C CYS A 25 38.82 -16.69 -0.36
N THR A 26 39.62 -16.76 -1.38
CA THR A 26 39.32 -17.29 -2.70
C THR A 26 39.44 -18.81 -2.72
N ARG A 27 38.60 -19.42 -3.60
CA ARG A 27 38.86 -20.64 -4.37
C ARG A 27 39.02 -21.97 -3.62
N PHE A 28 38.21 -22.87 -4.02
CA PHE A 28 38.48 -24.26 -4.42
C PHE A 28 37.14 -25.02 -4.31
N TRP A 29 36.58 -25.53 -5.33
CA TRP A 29 36.69 -26.85 -5.91
C TRP A 29 35.89 -26.92 -7.20
N LEU A 30 36.63 -26.98 -8.28
CA LEU A 30 36.18 -27.54 -9.55
C LEU A 30 36.72 -28.96 -9.60
N ALA A 31 35.93 -29.82 -10.21
CA ALA A 31 36.35 -30.94 -11.00
C ALA A 31 36.07 -32.37 -10.48
N LEU A 32 35.61 -33.15 -11.45
CA LEU A 32 35.66 -34.61 -11.64
C LEU A 32 34.48 -35.39 -10.97
N CYS A 33 33.68 -36.13 -11.68
CA CYS A 33 34.00 -37.12 -12.70
C CYS A 33 32.78 -37.49 -13.54
N SER A 34 33.07 -37.54 -14.84
CA SER A 34 32.35 -38.31 -15.85
C SER A 34 32.52 -39.82 -15.57
N THR A 35 31.51 -40.59 -15.73
CA THR A 35 31.52 -41.78 -16.61
C THR A 35 30.24 -42.60 -16.49
N ALA A 36 29.72 -42.89 -17.61
CA ALA A 36 28.74 -43.84 -18.05
C ALA A 36 28.63 -45.16 -17.26
N PHE A 37 27.40 -45.70 -17.18
CA PHE A 37 27.10 -47.01 -17.75
C PHE A 37 25.57 -47.21 -17.89
N MET A 38 25.22 -47.72 -19.05
CA MET A 38 23.86 -48.18 -19.43
C MET A 38 23.35 -49.30 -18.52
N GLN A 39 22.03 -49.32 -18.25
CA GLN A 39 21.19 -50.50 -18.62
C GLN A 39 19.70 -50.22 -18.35
N ARG A 40 18.96 -50.30 -19.42
CA ARG A 40 17.65 -50.86 -19.70
C ARG A 40 16.77 -51.34 -18.55
N GLY A 41 15.52 -50.92 -18.60
CA GLY A 41 14.43 -51.55 -17.90
C GLY A 41 13.18 -50.70 -17.80
N ALA A 42 12.24 -50.95 -18.66
CA ALA A 42 10.90 -50.37 -18.79
C ALA A 42 10.13 -50.29 -17.48
N THR A 43 9.45 -49.16 -17.26
CA THR A 43 8.00 -49.17 -17.02
C THR A 43 7.48 -47.74 -17.15
N ARG A 44 6.77 -47.51 -18.25
CA ARG A 44 5.92 -46.30 -18.39
C ARG A 44 4.76 -46.46 -17.41
N LEU A 45 4.79 -45.77 -16.31
CA LEU A 45 3.61 -45.50 -15.51
C LEU A 45 3.13 -44.09 -15.82
N TRP A 46 1.98 -44.03 -16.37
CA TRP A 46 1.14 -42.92 -16.71
C TRP A 46 1.09 -41.90 -15.56
N GLN A 47 1.85 -40.82 -15.65
CA GLN A 47 1.53 -39.57 -14.95
C GLN A 47 0.58 -38.77 -15.85
N THR A 48 -0.69 -39.13 -15.82
CA THR A 48 -1.76 -38.23 -16.25
C THR A 48 -1.79 -37.08 -15.31
N ARG A 49 -1.03 -36.05 -15.69
CA ARG A 49 -1.12 -34.72 -15.09
C ARG A 49 -2.50 -34.18 -15.48
N TRP A 50 -3.47 -34.31 -14.60
CA TRP A 50 -4.76 -33.65 -14.72
C TRP A 50 -4.49 -32.16 -14.77
N GLN A 51 -4.33 -31.61 -15.96
CA GLN A 51 -4.49 -30.20 -16.20
C GLN A 51 -5.99 -29.90 -16.05
N ILE A 52 -6.40 -29.51 -14.85
CA ILE A 52 -7.70 -28.87 -14.68
C ILE A 52 -7.57 -27.55 -15.44
N PRO A 53 -8.28 -27.35 -16.56
CA PRO A 53 -8.32 -26.05 -17.18
C PRO A 53 -8.98 -25.13 -16.16
N ARG A 54 -8.19 -24.23 -15.55
CA ARG A 54 -8.76 -23.11 -14.82
C ARG A 54 -9.53 -22.28 -15.84
N LEU A 55 -10.83 -22.51 -15.91
CA LEU A 55 -11.77 -21.62 -16.55
C LEU A 55 -11.74 -20.30 -15.73
N TYR A 56 -10.73 -19.47 -16.00
CA TYR A 56 -10.79 -18.08 -15.64
C TYR A 56 -11.85 -17.46 -16.54
N THR A 57 -13.06 -17.39 -16.03
CA THR A 57 -14.13 -16.63 -16.67
C THR A 57 -13.73 -15.16 -16.52
N THR A 58 -12.94 -14.67 -17.47
CA THR A 58 -12.79 -13.22 -17.65
C THR A 58 -14.20 -12.72 -17.96
N MET A 59 -14.80 -11.99 -17.04
CA MET A 59 -16.08 -11.34 -17.29
C MET A 59 -15.99 -10.54 -18.59
N PRO A 60 -16.95 -10.63 -19.49
CA PRO A 60 -16.95 -9.84 -20.72
C PRO A 60 -16.82 -8.36 -20.39
N SER A 61 -16.09 -7.61 -21.19
CA SER A 61 -15.84 -6.18 -20.99
C SER A 61 -17.13 -5.36 -20.77
N ALA A 62 -18.24 -5.78 -21.33
CA ALA A 62 -19.56 -5.18 -21.15
C ALA A 62 -20.11 -5.24 -19.71
N THR A 63 -19.57 -6.12 -18.85
CA THR A 63 -20.01 -6.28 -17.46
C THR A 63 -19.09 -5.58 -16.46
N ARG A 64 -17.96 -5.04 -16.91
CA ARG A 64 -16.95 -4.38 -16.06
C ARG A 64 -17.23 -2.88 -15.87
N ASN A 65 -18.44 -2.57 -15.47
CA ASN A 65 -18.87 -1.19 -15.18
C ASN A 65 -18.61 -0.82 -13.71
N TYR A 66 -18.99 0.39 -13.33
CA TYR A 66 -18.85 0.92 -11.97
C TYR A 66 -19.62 0.10 -10.94
N ALA A 67 -20.86 -0.30 -11.25
CA ALA A 67 -21.68 -1.09 -10.33
C ALA A 67 -21.05 -2.44 -10.00
N ALA A 68 -20.52 -3.14 -11.02
CA ALA A 68 -19.81 -4.40 -10.83
C ALA A 68 -18.49 -4.20 -10.03
N ALA A 69 -17.79 -3.07 -10.24
CA ALA A 69 -16.60 -2.73 -9.46
C ALA A 69 -16.93 -2.52 -7.99
N ILE A 70 -18.04 -1.85 -7.68
CA ILE A 70 -18.51 -1.64 -6.30
C ILE A 70 -18.93 -2.96 -5.65
N GLU A 71 -19.62 -3.84 -6.37
CA GLU A 71 -19.99 -5.17 -5.87
C GLU A 71 -18.73 -6.00 -5.54
N ALA A 72 -17.77 -6.05 -6.44
CA ALA A 72 -16.51 -6.73 -6.22
C ALA A 72 -15.72 -6.12 -5.05
N LEU A 73 -15.67 -4.79 -4.94
CA LEU A 73 -15.04 -4.08 -3.83
C LEU A 73 -15.71 -4.43 -2.49
N ASN A 74 -17.04 -4.47 -2.45
CA ASN A 74 -17.79 -4.81 -1.24
C ASN A 74 -17.56 -6.26 -0.81
N SER A 75 -17.27 -7.17 -1.73
CA SER A 75 -16.89 -8.55 -1.40
C SER A 75 -15.57 -8.65 -0.61
N LEU A 76 -14.74 -7.61 -0.63
CA LEU A 76 -13.48 -7.53 0.13
C LEU A 76 -13.70 -7.03 1.57
N GLN A 77 -14.92 -6.67 1.97
CA GLN A 77 -15.21 -6.26 3.33
C GLN A 77 -15.03 -7.43 4.28
N SER A 78 -14.23 -7.22 5.34
CA SER A 78 -14.13 -8.19 6.41
C SER A 78 -15.42 -8.19 7.22
N ASN A 79 -16.02 -9.35 7.40
CA ASN A 79 -17.18 -9.46 8.30
C ASN A 79 -16.73 -9.30 9.77
N ALA A 80 -17.69 -8.98 10.66
CA ALA A 80 -17.39 -8.79 12.08
C ALA A 80 -16.74 -10.01 12.73
N ALA A 81 -17.10 -11.23 12.29
CA ALA A 81 -16.54 -12.47 12.81
C ALA A 81 -15.03 -12.61 12.43
N THR A 82 -14.64 -12.22 11.21
CA THR A 82 -13.23 -12.23 10.78
C THR A 82 -12.44 -11.21 11.59
N ILE A 83 -12.96 -10.00 11.80
CA ILE A 83 -12.31 -8.97 12.61
C ILE A 83 -12.12 -9.46 14.04
N GLU A 84 -13.15 -10.08 14.62
CA GLU A 84 -13.09 -10.62 15.98
C GLU A 84 -12.11 -11.79 16.09
N ALA A 85 -12.05 -12.68 15.09
CA ALA A 85 -11.08 -13.77 15.04
C ALA A 85 -9.63 -13.24 15.00
N ILE A 86 -9.36 -12.20 14.23
CA ILE A 86 -8.08 -11.51 14.17
C ILE A 86 -7.72 -10.92 15.54
N ARG A 87 -8.67 -10.24 16.20
CA ARG A 87 -8.46 -9.69 17.56
C ARG A 87 -8.13 -10.76 18.57
N ARG A 88 -8.82 -11.91 18.54
CA ARG A 88 -8.59 -13.02 19.48
C ARG A 88 -7.27 -13.75 19.22
N SER A 89 -6.76 -13.74 18.01
CA SER A 89 -5.52 -14.44 17.68
C SER A 89 -4.29 -13.81 18.33
N GLY A 90 -4.39 -12.60 18.90
CA GLY A 90 -3.27 -11.90 19.57
C GLY A 90 -2.06 -11.68 18.67
N LYS A 91 -2.16 -12.05 17.39
CA LYS A 91 -1.08 -11.83 16.44
C LYS A 91 -0.99 -10.34 16.15
N THR A 92 0.20 -9.84 16.20
CA THR A 92 0.58 -8.49 15.74
C THR A 92 0.39 -8.41 14.22
N VAL A 93 -0.89 -8.40 13.79
CA VAL A 93 -1.30 -8.25 12.38
C VAL A 93 -0.72 -6.94 11.80
N ASN A 94 -0.35 -6.04 12.68
CA ASN A 94 0.12 -4.71 12.36
C ASN A 94 1.51 -4.70 11.71
N GLU A 95 2.46 -5.50 12.21
CA GLU A 95 3.85 -5.51 11.70
C GLU A 95 3.98 -6.01 10.26
N LEU A 96 3.02 -6.82 9.81
CA LEU A 96 2.99 -7.34 8.44
C LEU A 96 2.32 -6.38 7.45
N ASN A 97 1.71 -5.28 7.94
CA ASN A 97 0.95 -4.41 7.05
C ASN A 97 1.82 -3.74 5.97
N GLU A 98 2.96 -3.19 6.35
CA GLU A 98 3.87 -2.55 5.40
C GLU A 98 4.47 -3.54 4.38
N PRO A 99 5.01 -4.71 4.79
CA PRO A 99 5.47 -5.72 3.84
C PRO A 99 4.38 -6.21 2.90
N GLU A 100 3.17 -6.49 3.41
CA GLU A 100 2.04 -6.94 2.59
C GLU A 100 1.57 -5.86 1.61
N MET A 101 1.48 -4.60 2.04
CA MET A 101 1.13 -3.48 1.17
C MET A 101 2.17 -3.26 0.07
N THR A 102 3.45 -3.38 0.40
CA THR A 102 4.54 -3.31 -0.58
C THR A 102 4.45 -4.44 -1.60
N GLU A 103 4.13 -5.66 -1.15
CA GLU A 103 3.92 -6.80 -2.04
C GLU A 103 2.73 -6.56 -3.00
N TYR A 104 1.59 -6.07 -2.49
CA TYR A 104 0.45 -5.73 -3.34
C TYR A 104 0.80 -4.67 -4.38
N LEU A 105 1.54 -3.63 -3.99
CA LEU A 105 1.98 -2.59 -4.90
C LEU A 105 2.85 -3.16 -6.03
N GLN A 106 3.80 -4.05 -5.70
CA GLN A 106 4.65 -4.73 -6.67
C GLN A 106 3.85 -5.65 -7.60
N ARG A 107 2.88 -6.38 -7.08
CA ARG A 107 2.03 -7.29 -7.86
C ARG A 107 1.17 -6.55 -8.89
N ILE A 108 0.84 -5.31 -8.64
CA ILE A 108 0.15 -4.47 -9.64
C ILE A 108 1.11 -3.71 -10.57
N GLY A 109 2.41 -3.97 -10.45
CA GLY A 109 3.44 -3.44 -11.37
C GLY A 109 4.01 -2.09 -10.99
N HIS A 110 3.87 -1.65 -9.73
CA HIS A 110 4.49 -0.44 -9.21
C HIS A 110 5.60 -0.77 -8.20
N ARG A 111 6.58 0.12 -8.13
CA ARG A 111 7.63 0.06 -7.11
C ARG A 111 7.33 1.07 -6.01
N ARG A 112 7.80 0.78 -4.81
CA ARG A 112 7.59 1.65 -3.65
C ARG A 112 8.18 3.04 -3.83
N ASP A 113 9.36 3.13 -4.46
CA ASP A 113 10.03 4.41 -4.73
C ASP A 113 9.30 5.31 -5.74
N GLU A 114 8.35 4.77 -6.50
CA GLU A 114 7.48 5.57 -7.36
C GLU A 114 6.51 6.46 -6.56
N LEU A 115 6.22 6.09 -5.31
CA LEU A 115 5.36 6.88 -4.42
C LEU A 115 6.00 8.21 -4.04
N ASP A 116 7.33 8.32 -4.04
CA ASP A 116 8.04 9.56 -3.74
C ASP A 116 7.74 10.67 -4.76
N ARG A 117 7.45 10.28 -6.03
CA ARG A 117 7.08 11.23 -7.09
C ARG A 117 5.73 11.91 -6.86
N LEU A 118 4.90 11.32 -6.00
CA LEU A 118 3.59 11.85 -5.68
C LEU A 118 3.65 13.05 -4.72
N ASN A 119 4.83 13.40 -4.20
CA ASN A 119 5.05 14.50 -3.26
C ASN A 119 4.00 14.51 -2.15
N VAL A 120 3.97 13.45 -1.36
CA VAL A 120 2.89 13.16 -0.41
C VAL A 120 2.93 14.10 0.79
N ILE A 121 1.79 14.71 1.08
CA ILE A 121 1.46 15.36 2.35
C ILE A 121 0.63 14.37 3.14
N HIS A 122 1.19 13.77 4.18
CA HIS A 122 0.59 12.67 4.93
C HIS A 122 -0.03 13.19 6.23
N ILE A 123 -1.33 12.97 6.44
CA ILE A 123 -2.10 13.55 7.53
C ILE A 123 -2.71 12.47 8.41
N THR A 124 -2.33 12.48 9.69
CA THR A 124 -2.89 11.61 10.73
C THR A 124 -3.53 12.42 11.86
N GLY A 125 -4.07 11.72 12.86
CA GLY A 125 -4.71 12.30 14.04
C GLY A 125 -5.95 11.52 14.45
N THR A 126 -6.43 11.78 15.66
CA THR A 126 -7.67 11.16 16.15
C THR A 126 -8.89 11.81 15.50
N LYS A 127 -8.95 13.12 15.46
CA LYS A 127 -10.06 13.91 14.88
C LYS A 127 -9.50 14.99 13.95
N GLY A 128 -10.26 15.31 12.90
CA GLY A 128 -9.95 16.44 12.03
C GLY A 128 -9.04 16.10 10.83
N LYS A 129 -8.61 14.87 10.65
CA LYS A 129 -7.77 14.46 9.50
C LYS A 129 -8.37 14.87 8.14
N GLY A 130 -9.58 14.40 7.84
CA GLY A 130 -10.25 14.69 6.58
C GLY A 130 -10.53 16.18 6.36
N SER A 131 -10.92 16.90 7.41
CA SER A 131 -11.11 18.36 7.32
C SER A 131 -9.80 19.09 7.03
N THR A 132 -8.71 18.70 7.70
CA THR A 132 -7.39 19.28 7.44
C THR A 132 -6.92 18.95 6.02
N ALA A 133 -7.08 17.69 5.57
CA ALA A 133 -6.77 17.30 4.21
C ALA A 133 -7.55 18.10 3.17
N ALA A 134 -8.86 18.31 3.40
CA ALA A 134 -9.70 19.10 2.49
C ALA A 134 -9.30 20.58 2.45
N PHE A 135 -8.92 21.19 3.60
CA PHE A 135 -8.40 22.55 3.62
C PHE A 135 -7.06 22.67 2.88
N CYS A 136 -6.15 21.73 3.11
CA CYS A 136 -4.86 21.71 2.41
C CYS A 136 -5.06 21.53 0.90
N ASP A 137 -5.97 20.65 0.47
CA ASP A 137 -6.32 20.47 -0.94
C ASP A 137 -6.82 21.77 -1.58
N ALA A 138 -7.78 22.43 -0.93
CA ALA A 138 -8.32 23.70 -1.41
C ALA A 138 -7.24 24.80 -1.51
N LEU A 139 -6.34 24.87 -0.54
CA LEU A 139 -5.22 25.83 -0.54
C LEU A 139 -4.23 25.52 -1.66
N LEU A 140 -3.83 24.26 -1.83
CA LEU A 140 -2.91 23.86 -2.90
C LEU A 140 -3.49 24.14 -4.28
N GLN A 141 -4.76 23.83 -4.50
CA GLN A 141 -5.43 24.11 -5.77
C GLN A 141 -5.45 25.62 -6.09
N LYS A 142 -5.64 26.44 -5.07
CA LYS A 142 -5.65 27.89 -5.22
C LYS A 142 -4.25 28.48 -5.43
N ALA A 143 -3.24 27.91 -4.76
CA ALA A 143 -1.86 28.42 -4.77
C ALA A 143 -1.02 27.85 -5.92
N ARG A 144 -1.44 26.75 -6.55
CA ARG A 144 -0.63 26.14 -7.62
C ARG A 144 -0.45 27.08 -8.81
N PRO A 145 0.78 27.17 -9.34
CA PRO A 145 1.02 28.01 -10.51
C PRO A 145 0.37 27.43 -11.77
N PRO A 146 0.10 28.26 -12.80
CA PRO A 146 -0.37 27.79 -14.09
C PRO A 146 0.57 26.73 -14.67
N GLY A 147 0.02 25.62 -15.15
CA GLY A 147 0.80 24.51 -15.71
C GLY A 147 1.37 23.54 -14.69
N ALA A 148 1.19 23.76 -13.39
CA ALA A 148 1.48 22.76 -12.39
C ALA A 148 0.57 21.52 -12.61
N GLY A 149 1.12 20.34 -12.30
CA GLY A 149 0.42 19.07 -12.46
C GLY A 149 -0.82 18.92 -11.57
N LYS A 150 -1.50 17.82 -11.69
CA LYS A 150 -2.72 17.48 -10.93
C LYS A 150 -2.43 17.31 -9.44
N ILE A 151 -3.44 17.57 -8.63
CA ILE A 151 -3.42 17.33 -7.18
C ILE A 151 -4.34 16.15 -6.87
N GLY A 152 -3.81 15.14 -6.18
CA GLY A 152 -4.54 14.00 -5.67
C GLY A 152 -4.95 14.18 -4.22
N LEU A 153 -6.12 13.67 -3.85
CA LEU A 153 -6.56 13.60 -2.47
C LEU A 153 -7.14 12.22 -2.21
N TYR A 154 -6.62 11.55 -1.18
CA TYR A 154 -7.17 10.32 -0.65
C TYR A 154 -7.68 10.54 0.77
N THR A 155 -8.98 10.25 0.99
CA THR A 155 -9.65 10.43 2.28
C THR A 155 -10.55 9.25 2.64
N SER A 156 -10.88 9.10 3.92
CA SER A 156 -11.81 8.09 4.42
C SER A 156 -12.55 8.54 5.70
N PRO A 157 -13.77 8.05 5.90
CA PRO A 157 -14.62 7.29 4.98
C PRO A 157 -15.22 8.16 3.86
N HIS A 158 -15.92 7.54 2.90
CA HIS A 158 -16.82 8.27 1.99
C HIS A 158 -18.19 8.47 2.61
N MET A 159 -18.96 9.42 2.10
CA MET A 159 -20.32 9.72 2.57
C MET A 159 -21.38 8.97 1.77
N VAL A 160 -21.28 8.96 0.44
CA VAL A 160 -22.25 8.36 -0.46
C VAL A 160 -21.62 7.32 -1.37
N ALA A 161 -20.53 7.64 -2.04
CA ALA A 161 -19.92 6.79 -3.06
C ALA A 161 -18.44 6.53 -2.81
N ALA A 162 -17.98 5.29 -2.99
CA ALA A 162 -16.59 4.89 -2.73
C ALA A 162 -15.57 5.75 -3.52
N ARG A 163 -15.92 6.23 -4.71
CA ARG A 163 -15.08 7.10 -5.54
C ARG A 163 -14.77 8.47 -4.92
N GLU A 164 -15.55 8.90 -3.91
CA GLU A 164 -15.26 10.13 -3.15
C GLU A 164 -13.94 10.07 -2.40
N ARG A 165 -13.45 8.86 -2.10
CA ARG A 165 -12.17 8.67 -1.42
C ARG A 165 -10.98 9.04 -2.27
N ILE A 166 -11.14 9.07 -3.61
CA ILE A 166 -10.08 9.38 -4.58
C ILE A 166 -10.53 10.58 -5.39
N ARG A 167 -9.87 11.72 -5.17
CA ARG A 167 -10.18 12.96 -5.86
C ARG A 167 -8.97 13.44 -6.66
N ILE A 168 -9.26 14.02 -7.80
CA ILE A 168 -8.27 14.70 -8.64
C ILE A 168 -8.73 16.15 -8.82
N ASP A 169 -7.88 17.09 -8.48
CA ASP A 169 -8.18 18.52 -8.54
C ASP A 169 -9.49 18.87 -7.81
N GLY A 170 -9.69 18.28 -6.60
CA GLY A 170 -10.85 18.51 -5.75
C GLY A 170 -12.12 17.75 -6.12
N VAL A 171 -12.14 17.08 -7.28
CA VAL A 171 -13.32 16.37 -7.79
C VAL A 171 -13.14 14.86 -7.64
N PRO A 172 -14.14 14.13 -7.09
CA PRO A 172 -14.11 12.67 -7.10
C PRO A 172 -13.91 12.14 -8.53
N ILE A 173 -13.06 11.13 -8.70
CA ILE A 173 -12.88 10.52 -10.03
C ILE A 173 -14.22 10.05 -10.61
N SER A 174 -14.33 10.03 -11.93
CA SER A 174 -15.55 9.60 -12.60
C SER A 174 -15.85 8.12 -12.34
N GLU A 175 -17.09 7.69 -12.49
CA GLU A 175 -17.47 6.27 -12.40
C GLU A 175 -16.72 5.43 -13.44
N ALA A 176 -16.51 5.97 -14.63
CA ALA A 176 -15.76 5.30 -15.69
C ALA A 176 -14.29 5.10 -15.31
N ASP A 177 -13.63 6.16 -14.78
CA ASP A 177 -12.23 6.06 -14.34
C ASP A 177 -12.10 5.14 -13.13
N PHE A 178 -13.02 5.21 -12.16
CA PHE A 178 -13.03 4.29 -11.03
C PHE A 178 -13.12 2.84 -11.51
N ALA A 179 -14.05 2.53 -12.39
CA ALA A 179 -14.21 1.19 -12.93
C ALA A 179 -12.96 0.74 -13.70
N LYS A 180 -12.42 1.60 -14.56
CA LYS A 180 -11.20 1.33 -15.33
C LYS A 180 -10.05 0.93 -14.40
N PHE A 181 -9.66 1.82 -13.48
CA PHE A 181 -8.52 1.59 -12.59
C PHE A 181 -8.77 0.45 -11.58
N PHE A 182 -10.02 0.29 -11.13
CA PHE A 182 -10.40 -0.83 -10.27
C PHE A 182 -10.12 -2.18 -10.94
N TRP A 183 -10.57 -2.34 -12.19
CA TRP A 183 -10.38 -3.59 -12.92
C TRP A 183 -8.93 -3.81 -13.33
N GLU A 184 -8.17 -2.75 -13.59
CA GLU A 184 -6.73 -2.85 -13.82
C GLU A 184 -6.02 -3.43 -12.58
N VAL A 185 -6.29 -2.89 -11.38
CA VAL A 185 -5.73 -3.41 -10.12
C VAL A 185 -6.18 -4.84 -9.86
N TRP A 186 -7.48 -5.09 -10.03
CA TRP A 186 -8.07 -6.41 -9.79
C TRP A 186 -7.43 -7.50 -10.64
N ASP A 187 -7.31 -7.24 -11.94
CA ASP A 187 -6.73 -8.19 -12.90
C ASP A 187 -5.24 -8.40 -12.67
N ARG A 188 -4.49 -7.35 -12.40
CA ARG A 188 -3.05 -7.46 -12.12
C ARG A 188 -2.78 -8.30 -10.87
N LEU A 189 -3.57 -8.14 -9.82
CA LEU A 189 -3.48 -9.00 -8.62
C LEU A 189 -3.80 -10.46 -8.92
N GLU A 190 -4.72 -10.72 -9.84
CA GLU A 190 -5.10 -12.08 -10.25
C GLU A 190 -4.05 -12.71 -11.18
N GLN A 191 -3.52 -11.94 -12.13
CA GLN A 191 -2.49 -12.36 -13.07
C GLN A 191 -1.13 -12.60 -12.40
N ASN A 192 -0.85 -11.91 -11.29
CA ASN A 192 0.36 -12.06 -10.49
C ASN A 192 0.05 -12.70 -9.12
N PRO A 193 -0.33 -13.99 -9.07
CA PRO A 193 -0.77 -14.66 -7.84
C PRO A 193 0.40 -15.03 -6.92
N HIS A 194 1.64 -14.91 -7.39
CA HIS A 194 2.82 -15.21 -6.57
C HIS A 194 2.88 -14.26 -5.38
N ARG A 195 3.08 -14.82 -4.20
CA ARG A 195 3.18 -14.11 -2.94
C ARG A 195 4.50 -14.46 -2.28
N ALA A 196 5.26 -13.45 -1.93
CA ALA A 196 6.51 -13.61 -1.19
C ALA A 196 6.23 -13.99 0.27
N LEU A 197 5.13 -13.44 0.82
CA LEU A 197 4.66 -13.72 2.18
C LEU A 197 3.47 -14.70 2.09
N GLU A 198 3.58 -15.86 2.72
CA GLU A 198 2.49 -16.84 2.77
C GLU A 198 1.22 -16.30 3.42
N THR A 199 1.39 -15.34 4.34
CA THR A 199 0.31 -14.67 5.07
C THR A 199 -0.49 -13.70 4.22
N THR A 200 0.08 -13.20 3.10
CA THR A 200 -0.59 -12.23 2.23
C THR A 200 -1.76 -12.88 1.49
N PRO A 201 -3.01 -12.44 1.68
CA PRO A 201 -4.14 -12.90 0.88
C PRO A 201 -3.95 -12.62 -0.62
N LEU A 202 -4.65 -13.36 -1.48
CA LEU A 202 -4.60 -13.12 -2.93
C LEU A 202 -5.03 -11.69 -3.29
N ARG A 203 -6.06 -11.21 -2.62
CA ARG A 203 -6.55 -9.82 -2.69
C ARG A 203 -6.57 -9.20 -1.30
N PRO A 204 -6.19 -7.93 -1.17
CA PRO A 204 -6.25 -7.24 0.11
C PRO A 204 -7.69 -6.99 0.54
N VAL A 205 -7.90 -6.81 1.85
CA VAL A 205 -9.18 -6.37 2.40
C VAL A 205 -9.53 -4.96 1.92
N TYR A 206 -10.79 -4.58 2.03
CA TYR A 206 -11.40 -3.36 1.48
C TYR A 206 -10.51 -2.10 1.58
N PHE A 207 -10.06 -1.73 2.78
CA PHE A 207 -9.31 -0.49 2.97
C PHE A 207 -7.94 -0.55 2.28
N ARG A 208 -7.23 -1.67 2.40
CA ARG A 208 -5.94 -1.89 1.73
C ARG A 208 -6.11 -1.85 0.21
N PHE A 209 -7.17 -2.45 -0.32
CA PHE A 209 -7.47 -2.42 -1.76
C PHE A 209 -7.70 -0.98 -2.24
N MET A 210 -8.50 -0.21 -1.50
CA MET A 210 -8.76 1.20 -1.83
C MET A 210 -7.49 2.05 -1.77
N THR A 211 -6.59 1.80 -0.85
CA THR A 211 -5.29 2.49 -0.75
C THR A 211 -4.40 2.16 -1.95
N ILE A 212 -4.29 0.87 -2.33
CA ILE A 212 -3.54 0.46 -3.53
C ILE A 212 -4.17 1.04 -4.80
N LEU A 213 -5.49 1.04 -4.90
CA LEU A 213 -6.21 1.67 -6.01
C LEU A 213 -5.91 3.16 -6.09
N ALA A 214 -5.92 3.88 -4.97
CA ALA A 214 -5.59 5.30 -4.95
C ALA A 214 -4.16 5.57 -5.45
N PHE A 215 -3.17 4.82 -4.99
CA PHE A 215 -1.80 4.93 -5.50
C PHE A 215 -1.71 4.63 -6.99
N HIS A 216 -2.38 3.57 -7.46
CA HIS A 216 -2.43 3.24 -8.88
C HIS A 216 -3.04 4.39 -9.72
N VAL A 217 -4.13 4.98 -9.26
CA VAL A 217 -4.77 6.13 -9.92
C VAL A 217 -3.80 7.32 -9.98
N PHE A 218 -3.18 7.67 -8.85
CA PHE A 218 -2.31 8.85 -8.77
C PHE A 218 -1.05 8.69 -9.62
N ILE A 219 -0.43 7.53 -9.63
CA ILE A 219 0.72 7.24 -10.49
C ILE A 219 0.29 7.27 -11.97
N SER A 220 -0.82 6.60 -12.32
CA SER A 220 -1.30 6.51 -13.71
C SER A 220 -1.73 7.86 -14.28
N LEU A 221 -2.21 8.78 -13.44
CA LEU A 221 -2.61 10.12 -13.84
C LEU A 221 -1.49 11.16 -13.70
N GLU A 222 -0.29 10.73 -13.30
CA GLU A 222 0.89 11.58 -13.10
C GLU A 222 0.59 12.76 -12.18
N VAL A 223 0.00 12.45 -11.01
CA VAL A 223 -0.31 13.45 -10.00
C VAL A 223 1.00 14.03 -9.44
N SER A 224 1.07 15.35 -9.32
CA SER A 224 2.29 16.06 -8.90
C SER A 224 2.36 16.36 -7.40
N ALA A 225 1.23 16.32 -6.71
CA ALA A 225 1.15 16.44 -5.26
C ALA A 225 -0.05 15.63 -4.74
N THR A 226 0.10 14.98 -3.62
CA THR A 226 -0.94 14.12 -3.04
C THR A 226 -1.15 14.45 -1.57
N LEU A 227 -2.41 14.67 -1.20
CA LEU A 227 -2.83 14.67 0.19
C LEU A 227 -3.34 13.27 0.54
N LEU A 228 -2.74 12.67 1.55
CA LEU A 228 -3.01 11.31 1.97
C LEU A 228 -3.49 11.31 3.42
N GLU A 229 -4.77 10.99 3.63
CA GLU A 229 -5.35 10.82 4.96
C GLU A 229 -5.13 9.39 5.44
N VAL A 230 -4.56 9.26 6.65
CA VAL A 230 -4.44 7.98 7.37
C VAL A 230 -5.82 7.44 7.74
N GLY A 231 -6.02 6.14 7.60
CA GLY A 231 -7.26 5.49 8.02
C GLY A 231 -7.37 5.42 9.54
N ILE A 232 -6.47 4.69 10.17
CA ILE A 232 -6.45 4.50 11.64
C ILE A 232 -5.01 4.49 12.13
N GLY A 233 -4.73 5.32 13.14
CA GLY A 233 -3.39 5.40 13.72
C GLY A 233 -2.40 6.07 12.78
N GLY A 234 -1.25 5.46 12.57
CA GLY A 234 -0.17 5.93 11.69
C GLY A 234 0.77 4.79 11.36
N MET A 235 1.58 4.36 12.32
CA MET A 235 2.67 3.38 12.17
C MET A 235 2.29 2.17 11.32
N TYR A 236 1.12 1.60 11.51
CA TYR A 236 0.67 0.38 10.84
C TYR A 236 -0.49 0.64 9.87
N ASP A 237 -0.74 1.88 9.50
CA ASP A 237 -1.76 2.19 8.51
C ASP A 237 -1.31 1.78 7.10
N SER A 238 -2.25 1.41 6.25
CA SER A 238 -1.94 0.98 4.87
C SER A 238 -1.37 2.10 4.02
N THR A 239 -1.59 3.36 4.41
CA THR A 239 -1.02 4.53 3.73
C THR A 239 0.46 4.75 4.07
N ASN A 240 0.96 4.12 5.15
CA ASN A 240 2.32 4.33 5.67
C ASN A 240 3.42 3.56 4.91
N ILE A 241 3.13 3.12 3.69
CA ILE A 241 4.15 2.59 2.76
C ILE A 241 4.93 3.69 2.03
N VAL A 242 4.50 4.93 2.13
CA VAL A 242 5.22 6.10 1.61
C VAL A 242 6.46 6.32 2.48
N GLN A 243 7.65 6.27 1.86
CA GLN A 243 8.91 6.34 2.62
C GLN A 243 9.36 7.78 2.89
N HIS A 244 9.11 8.68 1.94
CA HIS A 244 9.59 10.05 1.99
C HIS A 244 8.44 11.03 1.73
N PRO A 245 7.47 11.16 2.67
CA PRO A 245 6.47 12.20 2.55
C PRO A 245 7.15 13.58 2.63
N VAL A 246 6.69 14.53 1.81
CA VAL A 246 7.24 15.90 1.81
C VAL A 246 6.91 16.61 3.12
N VAL A 247 5.72 16.35 3.64
CA VAL A 247 5.24 16.89 4.92
C VAL A 247 4.36 15.85 5.59
N THR A 248 4.51 15.73 6.90
CA THR A 248 3.59 14.99 7.75
C THR A 248 2.84 15.95 8.67
N GLY A 249 1.58 15.66 8.96
CA GLY A 249 0.74 16.48 9.83
C GLY A 249 -0.03 15.61 10.83
N VAL A 250 0.05 15.98 12.11
CA VAL A 250 -0.75 15.36 13.16
C VAL A 250 -1.82 16.35 13.60
N THR A 251 -3.09 15.98 13.45
CA THR A 251 -4.24 16.79 13.87
C THR A 251 -4.53 16.59 15.37
N ALA A 252 -5.76 16.72 15.82
CA ALA A 252 -6.07 16.56 17.22
C ALA A 252 -5.75 15.14 17.73
N LEU A 253 -5.04 15.09 18.88
CA LEU A 253 -4.76 13.87 19.62
C LEU A 253 -5.88 13.61 20.64
N GLY A 254 -6.34 12.39 20.75
CA GLY A 254 -7.35 11.96 21.70
C GLY A 254 -7.46 10.44 21.75
N LEU A 255 -8.23 9.91 22.70
CA LEU A 255 -8.50 8.48 22.81
C LEU A 255 -9.58 8.08 21.80
N ASP A 256 -9.19 7.24 20.85
CA ASP A 256 -10.08 6.56 19.91
C ASP A 256 -9.44 5.24 19.49
N HIS A 257 -10.23 4.31 18.97
CA HIS A 257 -9.73 2.98 18.53
C HIS A 257 -8.81 2.29 19.56
N THR A 258 -9.15 2.43 20.85
CA THR A 258 -8.31 1.98 21.97
C THR A 258 -7.95 0.49 21.93
N ALA A 259 -8.80 -0.33 21.33
CA ALA A 259 -8.52 -1.76 21.11
C ALA A 259 -7.34 -2.02 20.14
N ILE A 260 -6.91 -1.01 19.37
CA ILE A 260 -5.86 -1.11 18.35
C ILE A 260 -4.67 -0.22 18.72
N LEU A 261 -4.95 1.03 19.16
CA LEU A 261 -3.93 2.06 19.36
C LEU A 261 -3.43 2.16 20.79
N GLY A 262 -4.09 1.47 21.74
CA GLY A 262 -3.77 1.54 23.17
C GLY A 262 -4.77 2.37 23.96
N HIS A 263 -4.59 2.36 25.29
CA HIS A 263 -5.53 2.93 26.24
C HIS A 263 -5.07 4.27 26.82
N THR A 264 -3.88 4.74 26.45
CA THR A 264 -3.31 6.01 26.90
C THR A 264 -3.05 6.96 25.73
N LEU A 265 -2.94 8.26 26.02
CA LEU A 265 -2.62 9.25 24.98
C LEU A 265 -1.21 9.04 24.43
N GLU A 266 -0.29 8.57 25.26
CA GLU A 266 1.08 8.27 24.87
C GLU A 266 1.15 7.12 23.86
N GLU A 267 0.40 6.04 24.09
CA GLU A 267 0.32 4.91 23.17
C GLU A 267 -0.28 5.33 21.82
N VAL A 268 -1.36 6.10 21.86
CA VAL A 268 -1.99 6.65 20.64
C VAL A 268 -1.01 7.58 19.92
N ALA A 269 -0.35 8.51 20.65
CA ALA A 269 0.62 9.43 20.06
C ALA A 269 1.77 8.68 19.39
N LEU A 270 2.30 7.62 20.04
CA LEU A 270 3.38 6.80 19.49
C LEU A 270 3.02 6.20 18.13
N SER A 271 1.77 5.75 17.97
CA SER A 271 1.31 5.26 16.66
C SER A 271 1.20 6.40 15.63
N LEU A 272 0.67 7.55 16.04
CA LEU A 272 0.39 8.67 15.11
C LEU A 272 1.65 9.34 14.58
N ILE A 273 2.70 9.45 15.36
CA ILE A 273 3.93 10.16 14.96
C ILE A 273 4.83 9.37 14.01
N HIS A 274 4.54 8.09 13.79
CA HIS A 274 5.32 7.21 12.91
C HIS A 274 4.74 7.10 11.50
N ILE A 275 4.36 8.24 10.90
CA ILE A 275 3.91 8.37 9.50
C ILE A 275 4.97 9.04 8.63
#